data_7e99f1d5dfdd2374e0688a662f4c5d56
#
_entry.id   7e99f1d5dfdd2374e0688a662f4c5d56
#
_cell.length_a   1.000
_cell.length_b   1.000
_cell.length_c   1.000
_cell.angle_alpha   90.00
_cell.angle_beta   90.00
_cell.angle_gamma   90.00
#
_symmetry.space_group_name_H-M   'P 1'
#
loop_
_entity.id
_entity.type
_entity.pdbx_description
1 polymer ?
#
loop_
_entity_poly.entity_id
_entity_poly.type
_entity_poly.pdbx_seq_one_letter_code
_entity_poly.pdbx_strand_id
1 'polypeptide(L)'
;SGLITLDQLRELDLFDAFRRQALADHPQLCDVAHVRRLLYESTRGMLSAQVHDVIDSSQKAIDQASPKSVDDVRQRSVLITFGRTMRARSTQLKHFLLQNLYRHPQVSQTMTQAKQVISDLFACYLADPQEMQAGYASKLRAPLGHLTDRDLAARVVADYIAGMTDRFASREHLRLTGQHVFA
;
A
#
# COMPACT_ATOMS: atom_id res chain seq x y z
N SER A 1 15.98 -0.96 7.48
CA SER A 1 15.56 -2.38 7.50
C SER A 1 16.66 -3.32 6.99
N GLY A 2 17.69 -2.82 6.26
CA GLY A 2 18.77 -3.66 5.69
C GLY A 2 18.36 -4.52 4.49
N LEU A 3 17.11 -4.45 4.04
CA LEU A 3 16.59 -5.24 2.92
C LEU A 3 17.05 -4.73 1.55
N ILE A 4 17.30 -3.43 1.45
CA ILE A 4 17.79 -2.76 0.24
C ILE A 4 19.00 -1.92 0.60
N THR A 5 20.06 -1.97 -0.21
CA THR A 5 21.27 -1.17 -0.05
C THR A 5 21.20 0.11 -0.87
N LEU A 6 22.02 1.11 -0.49
CA LEU A 6 22.13 2.35 -1.26
C LEU A 6 22.67 2.10 -2.67
N ASP A 7 23.61 1.15 -2.82
CA ASP A 7 24.20 0.81 -4.13
C ASP A 7 23.14 0.23 -5.07
N GLN A 8 22.26 -0.63 -4.58
CA GLN A 8 21.13 -1.12 -5.37
C GLN A 8 20.19 0.00 -5.81
N LEU A 9 19.93 0.99 -4.94
CA LEU A 9 19.10 2.15 -5.29
C LEU A 9 19.75 3.05 -6.35
N ARG A 10 21.08 3.11 -6.40
CA ARG A 10 21.84 3.89 -7.40
C ARG A 10 21.67 3.36 -8.83
N GLU A 11 21.27 2.11 -9.01
CA GLU A 11 20.97 1.51 -10.31
C GLU A 11 19.63 2.03 -10.89
N LEU A 12 18.82 2.73 -10.09
CA LEU A 12 17.54 3.28 -10.51
C LEU A 12 17.72 4.72 -10.99
N ASP A 13 17.45 4.97 -12.27
CA ASP A 13 17.58 6.30 -12.88
C ASP A 13 16.85 7.39 -12.10
N LEU A 14 15.64 7.07 -11.61
CA LEU A 14 14.84 8.02 -10.85
C LEU A 14 15.52 8.40 -9.53
N PHE A 15 15.96 7.42 -8.75
CA PHE A 15 16.61 7.67 -7.46
C PHE A 15 17.99 8.33 -7.64
N ASP A 16 18.82 7.83 -8.57
CA ASP A 16 20.19 8.34 -8.75
C ASP A 16 20.22 9.78 -9.24
N ALA A 17 19.26 10.20 -10.06
CA ALA A 17 19.13 11.59 -10.47
C ALA A 17 18.97 12.53 -9.26
N PHE A 18 18.08 12.20 -8.32
CA PHE A 18 17.84 13.01 -7.13
C PHE A 18 18.92 12.84 -6.05
N ARG A 19 19.58 11.68 -6.00
CA ARG A 19 20.78 11.51 -5.17
C ARG A 19 21.91 12.43 -5.62
N ARG A 20 22.18 12.51 -6.93
CA ARG A 20 23.19 13.45 -7.47
C ARG A 20 22.81 14.89 -7.21
N GLN A 21 21.56 15.25 -7.35
CA GLN A 21 21.07 16.59 -7.03
C GLN A 21 21.26 16.91 -5.54
N ALA A 22 20.88 16.01 -4.64
CA ALA A 22 21.05 16.20 -3.20
C ALA A 22 22.52 16.37 -2.79
N LEU A 23 23.45 15.68 -3.46
CA LEU A 23 24.89 15.84 -3.24
C LEU A 23 25.42 17.14 -3.84
N ALA A 24 24.87 17.63 -4.94
CA ALA A 24 25.24 18.93 -5.50
C ALA A 24 24.79 20.08 -4.60
N ASP A 25 23.57 20.00 -4.06
CA ASP A 25 23.00 21.00 -3.15
C ASP A 25 23.65 20.97 -1.75
N HIS A 26 24.09 19.77 -1.32
CA HIS A 26 24.64 19.50 0.00
C HIS A 26 25.86 18.58 -0.06
N PRO A 27 27.06 19.08 -0.48
CA PRO A 27 28.26 18.25 -0.66
C PRO A 27 28.69 17.45 0.58
N GLN A 28 28.39 17.95 1.78
CA GLN A 28 28.68 17.27 3.06
C GLN A 28 27.94 15.93 3.22
N LEU A 29 26.89 15.68 2.43
CA LEU A 29 26.15 14.42 2.46
C LEU A 29 26.90 13.24 1.81
N CYS A 30 28.09 13.48 1.22
CA CYS A 30 28.94 12.40 0.71
C CYS A 30 29.56 11.55 1.83
N ASP A 31 29.63 12.06 3.06
CA ASP A 31 30.15 11.34 4.22
C ASP A 31 29.22 10.21 4.64
N VAL A 32 29.82 9.05 4.99
CA VAL A 32 29.14 7.85 5.48
C VAL A 32 28.26 8.19 6.71
N ALA A 33 28.69 9.12 7.56
CA ALA A 33 27.90 9.58 8.71
C ALA A 33 26.55 10.20 8.29
N HIS A 34 26.42 10.68 7.06
CA HIS A 34 25.23 11.36 6.55
C HIS A 34 24.38 10.54 5.57
N VAL A 35 24.68 9.26 5.36
CA VAL A 35 23.97 8.37 4.43
C VAL A 35 22.44 8.40 4.64
N ARG A 36 22.00 8.40 5.89
CA ARG A 36 20.55 8.45 6.20
C ARG A 36 19.92 9.76 5.73
N ARG A 37 20.61 10.88 5.91
CA ARG A 37 20.15 12.19 5.46
C ARG A 37 20.16 12.29 3.94
N LEU A 38 21.20 11.78 3.27
CA LEU A 38 21.25 11.68 1.82
C LEU A 38 20.05 10.90 1.28
N LEU A 39 19.72 9.78 1.90
CA LEU A 39 18.57 8.95 1.51
C LEU A 39 17.26 9.74 1.62
N TYR A 40 17.05 10.48 2.73
CA TYR A 40 15.85 11.28 2.91
C TYR A 40 15.74 12.43 1.91
N GLU A 41 16.81 13.18 1.66
CA GLU A 41 16.79 14.28 0.70
C GLU A 41 16.56 13.77 -0.72
N SER A 42 17.22 12.68 -1.11
CA SER A 42 17.00 12.04 -2.41
C SER A 42 15.55 11.56 -2.58
N THR A 43 15.00 10.89 -1.57
CA THR A 43 13.61 10.40 -1.60
C THR A 43 12.61 11.55 -1.64
N ARG A 44 12.84 12.61 -0.87
CA ARG A 44 11.99 13.80 -0.87
C ARG A 44 11.94 14.48 -2.24
N GLY A 45 13.11 14.70 -2.84
CA GLY A 45 13.21 15.26 -4.19
C GLY A 45 12.51 14.40 -5.23
N MET A 46 12.74 13.10 -5.18
CA MET A 46 12.09 12.13 -6.07
C MET A 46 10.56 12.16 -5.94
N LEU A 47 10.03 12.15 -4.73
CA LEU A 47 8.57 12.22 -4.50
C LEU A 47 7.98 13.54 -4.98
N SER A 48 8.66 14.66 -4.68
CA SER A 48 8.23 15.98 -5.15
C SER A 48 8.15 16.03 -6.67
N ALA A 49 9.16 15.52 -7.38
CA ALA A 49 9.15 15.49 -8.84
C ALA A 49 8.05 14.60 -9.41
N GLN A 50 7.74 13.45 -8.77
CA GLN A 50 6.63 12.61 -9.18
C GLN A 50 5.27 13.31 -9.02
N VAL A 51 5.08 14.05 -7.92
CA VAL A 51 3.86 14.82 -7.66
C VAL A 51 3.70 15.92 -8.72
N HIS A 52 4.75 16.71 -9.00
CA HIS A 52 4.68 17.77 -10.01
C HIS A 52 4.42 17.19 -11.41
N ASP A 53 5.13 16.11 -11.79
CA ASP A 53 4.92 15.46 -13.09
C ASP A 53 3.48 14.96 -13.27
N VAL A 54 2.89 14.36 -12.25
CA VAL A 54 1.49 13.88 -12.32
C VAL A 54 0.51 15.04 -12.44
N ILE A 55 0.76 16.15 -11.72
CA ILE A 55 -0.09 17.35 -11.80
C ILE A 55 -0.01 17.94 -13.21
N ASP A 56 1.20 18.21 -13.70
CA ASP A 56 1.41 18.85 -15.00
C ASP A 56 0.90 17.99 -16.16
N SER A 57 1.15 16.69 -16.11
CA SER A 57 0.72 15.75 -17.14
C SER A 57 -0.79 15.56 -17.15
N SER A 58 -1.41 15.48 -15.96
CA SER A 58 -2.86 15.36 -15.83
C SER A 58 -3.57 16.66 -16.25
N GLN A 59 -3.03 17.82 -15.87
CA GLN A 59 -3.59 19.10 -16.31
C GLN A 59 -3.62 19.18 -17.83
N LYS A 60 -2.51 18.86 -18.51
CA LYS A 60 -2.47 18.82 -19.97
C LYS A 60 -3.49 17.85 -20.58
N ALA A 61 -3.65 16.66 -19.96
CA ALA A 61 -4.63 15.68 -20.44
C ALA A 61 -6.07 16.16 -20.25
N ILE A 62 -6.38 16.83 -19.15
CA ILE A 62 -7.69 17.40 -18.85
C ILE A 62 -7.98 18.56 -19.83
N ASP A 63 -7.03 19.47 -20.05
CA ASP A 63 -7.18 20.60 -20.95
C ASP A 63 -7.45 20.13 -22.39
N GLN A 64 -6.71 19.12 -22.86
CA GLN A 64 -6.91 18.51 -24.17
C GLN A 64 -8.25 17.81 -24.31
N ALA A 65 -8.68 17.09 -23.28
CA ALA A 65 -9.94 16.35 -23.26
C ALA A 65 -11.15 17.29 -23.09
N SER A 66 -10.97 18.43 -22.42
CA SER A 66 -12.01 19.43 -22.12
C SER A 66 -13.35 18.82 -21.70
N PRO A 67 -13.39 17.96 -20.65
CA PRO A 67 -14.62 17.29 -20.25
C PRO A 67 -15.63 18.31 -19.69
N LYS A 68 -16.89 18.17 -20.07
CA LYS A 68 -17.97 19.08 -19.64
C LYS A 68 -18.83 18.52 -18.52
N SER A 69 -18.73 17.21 -18.24
CA SER A 69 -19.52 16.51 -17.23
C SER A 69 -18.74 15.34 -16.63
N VAL A 70 -19.24 14.80 -15.51
CA VAL A 70 -18.71 13.57 -14.89
C VAL A 70 -18.84 12.37 -15.84
N ASP A 71 -19.91 12.31 -16.62
CA ASP A 71 -20.10 11.23 -17.58
C ASP A 71 -19.14 11.32 -18.76
N ASP A 72 -18.80 12.54 -19.22
CA ASP A 72 -17.73 12.73 -20.18
C ASP A 72 -16.38 12.20 -19.67
N VAL A 73 -16.05 12.47 -18.40
CA VAL A 73 -14.82 11.93 -17.77
C VAL A 73 -14.81 10.41 -17.78
N ARG A 74 -15.94 9.77 -17.44
CA ARG A 74 -16.06 8.29 -17.39
C ARG A 74 -15.88 7.62 -18.75
N GLN A 75 -16.21 8.32 -19.83
CA GLN A 75 -16.11 7.81 -21.20
C GLN A 75 -14.73 8.07 -21.84
N ARG A 76 -13.87 8.88 -21.18
CA ARG A 76 -12.54 9.23 -21.69
C ARG A 76 -11.48 8.22 -21.27
N SER A 77 -10.33 8.25 -21.94
CA SER A 77 -9.11 7.60 -21.48
C SER A 77 -8.66 8.21 -20.15
N VAL A 78 -7.75 7.50 -19.45
CA VAL A 78 -7.21 7.94 -18.17
C VAL A 78 -6.65 9.35 -18.24
N LEU A 79 -7.24 10.27 -17.49
CA LEU A 79 -6.85 11.69 -17.45
C LEU A 79 -5.78 11.95 -16.38
N ILE A 80 -5.79 11.21 -15.28
CA ILE A 80 -4.80 11.36 -14.21
C ILE A 80 -3.63 10.41 -14.49
N THR A 81 -2.48 10.98 -14.84
CA THR A 81 -1.38 10.16 -15.35
C THR A 81 -0.01 10.83 -15.16
N PHE A 82 1.03 10.01 -15.12
CA PHE A 82 2.40 10.47 -15.29
C PHE A 82 2.71 10.80 -16.77
N GLY A 83 3.62 11.72 -16.99
CA GLY A 83 4.29 11.88 -18.27
C GLY A 83 5.06 10.63 -18.67
N ARG A 84 5.37 10.47 -19.96
CA ARG A 84 6.00 9.25 -20.51
C ARG A 84 7.28 8.85 -19.75
N THR A 85 8.17 9.81 -19.55
CA THR A 85 9.47 9.57 -18.90
C THR A 85 9.31 9.20 -17.43
N MET A 86 8.48 9.94 -16.71
CA MET A 86 8.22 9.64 -15.28
C MET A 86 7.52 8.30 -15.10
N ARG A 87 6.58 7.96 -15.98
CA ARG A 87 5.93 6.64 -15.98
C ARG A 87 6.93 5.50 -16.13
N ALA A 88 7.87 5.61 -17.08
CA ALA A 88 8.89 4.59 -17.29
C ALA A 88 9.78 4.42 -16.04
N ARG A 89 10.29 5.53 -15.50
CA ARG A 89 11.12 5.54 -14.29
C ARG A 89 10.39 5.04 -13.05
N SER A 90 9.14 5.43 -12.86
CA SER A 90 8.29 4.96 -11.75
C SER A 90 7.99 3.47 -11.89
N THR A 91 7.81 2.96 -13.10
CA THR A 91 7.62 1.52 -13.37
C THR A 91 8.87 0.73 -13.02
N GLN A 92 10.06 1.22 -13.41
CA GLN A 92 11.34 0.63 -13.03
C GLN A 92 11.50 0.54 -11.51
N LEU A 93 11.23 1.64 -10.80
CA LEU A 93 11.25 1.67 -9.33
C LEU A 93 10.25 0.67 -8.72
N LYS A 94 9.03 0.60 -9.23
CA LYS A 94 8.01 -0.36 -8.75
C LYS A 94 8.47 -1.81 -8.92
N HIS A 95 9.03 -2.17 -10.06
CA HIS A 95 9.55 -3.51 -10.31
C HIS A 95 10.71 -3.85 -9.38
N PHE A 96 11.63 -2.92 -9.20
CA PHE A 96 12.75 -3.09 -8.27
C PHE A 96 12.26 -3.33 -6.83
N LEU A 97 11.35 -2.50 -6.33
CA LEU A 97 10.79 -2.66 -4.99
C LEU A 97 10.00 -3.97 -4.85
N LEU A 98 9.26 -4.37 -5.89
CA LEU A 98 8.55 -5.64 -5.88
C LEU A 98 9.50 -6.83 -5.71
N GLN A 99 10.63 -6.82 -6.42
CA GLN A 99 11.59 -7.91 -6.40
C GLN A 99 12.45 -7.92 -5.12
N ASN A 100 12.96 -6.76 -4.72
CA ASN A 100 13.98 -6.68 -3.67
C ASN A 100 13.42 -6.38 -2.28
N LEU A 101 12.20 -5.87 -2.18
CA LEU A 101 11.54 -5.54 -0.91
C LEU A 101 10.32 -6.43 -0.66
N TYR A 102 9.29 -6.32 -1.50
CA TYR A 102 8.00 -6.99 -1.22
C TYR A 102 8.06 -8.51 -1.38
N ARG A 103 8.96 -9.03 -2.23
CA ARG A 103 9.21 -10.47 -2.38
C ARG A 103 10.40 -10.98 -1.56
N HIS A 104 10.97 -10.14 -0.71
CA HIS A 104 12.03 -10.58 0.20
C HIS A 104 11.49 -11.69 1.13
N PRO A 105 12.26 -12.78 1.41
CA PRO A 105 11.77 -13.92 2.20
C PRO A 105 11.18 -13.52 3.55
N GLN A 106 11.81 -12.60 4.28
CA GLN A 106 11.29 -12.09 5.55
C GLN A 106 9.92 -11.41 5.40
N VAL A 107 9.74 -10.59 4.36
CA VAL A 107 8.46 -9.91 4.09
C VAL A 107 7.40 -10.93 3.67
N SER A 108 7.77 -11.86 2.78
CA SER A 108 6.86 -12.92 2.32
C SER A 108 6.42 -13.82 3.46
N GLN A 109 7.30 -14.16 4.40
CA GLN A 109 6.97 -14.95 5.59
C GLN A 109 5.95 -14.21 6.48
N THR A 110 6.21 -12.93 6.79
CA THR A 110 5.28 -12.10 7.58
C THR A 110 3.92 -11.98 6.89
N MET A 111 3.90 -11.80 5.57
CA MET A 111 2.65 -11.74 4.80
C MET A 111 1.89 -13.06 4.81
N THR A 112 2.59 -14.21 4.78
CA THR A 112 1.96 -15.52 4.92
C THR A 112 1.34 -15.70 6.29
N GLN A 113 2.05 -15.32 7.34
CA GLN A 113 1.55 -15.33 8.71
C GLN A 113 0.31 -14.42 8.87
N ALA A 114 0.35 -13.21 8.31
CA ALA A 114 -0.79 -12.30 8.35
C ALA A 114 -2.02 -12.86 7.62
N LYS A 115 -1.83 -13.50 6.46
CA LYS A 115 -2.91 -14.19 5.75
C LYS A 115 -3.51 -15.31 6.59
N GLN A 116 -2.68 -16.09 7.29
CA GLN A 116 -3.16 -17.14 8.16
C GLN A 116 -4.04 -16.58 9.28
N VAL A 117 -3.58 -15.52 9.97
CA VAL A 117 -4.36 -14.83 11.01
C VAL A 117 -5.73 -14.38 10.48
N ILE A 118 -5.77 -13.76 9.33
CA ILE A 118 -7.03 -13.30 8.72
C ILE A 118 -7.95 -14.47 8.38
N SER A 119 -7.41 -15.56 7.83
CA SER A 119 -8.19 -16.75 7.46
C SER A 119 -8.78 -17.43 8.67
N ASP A 120 -7.99 -17.59 9.75
CA ASP A 120 -8.43 -18.20 10.99
C ASP A 120 -9.49 -17.36 11.71
N LEU A 121 -9.27 -16.04 11.80
CA LEU A 121 -10.27 -15.11 12.34
C LEU A 121 -11.58 -15.15 11.55
N PHE A 122 -11.49 -15.19 10.22
CA PHE A 122 -12.68 -15.27 9.37
C PHE A 122 -13.45 -16.58 9.61
N ALA A 123 -12.75 -17.70 9.72
CA ALA A 123 -13.36 -19.00 10.00
C ALA A 123 -14.02 -19.03 11.39
N CYS A 124 -13.31 -18.54 12.43
CA CYS A 124 -13.82 -18.50 13.79
C CYS A 124 -15.08 -17.63 13.92
N TYR A 125 -15.06 -16.40 13.38
CA TYR A 125 -16.22 -15.50 13.46
C TYR A 125 -17.37 -15.92 12.56
N LEU A 126 -17.10 -16.62 11.46
CA LEU A 126 -18.17 -17.19 10.63
C LEU A 126 -18.85 -18.36 11.31
N ALA A 127 -18.09 -19.18 12.07
CA ALA A 127 -18.62 -20.29 12.85
C ALA A 127 -19.42 -19.82 14.09
N ASP A 128 -18.91 -18.82 14.78
CA ASP A 128 -19.60 -18.20 15.92
C ASP A 128 -19.52 -16.66 15.87
N PRO A 129 -20.51 -16.01 15.24
CA PRO A 129 -20.57 -14.56 15.16
C PRO A 129 -20.74 -13.83 16.51
N GLN A 130 -21.10 -14.54 17.58
CA GLN A 130 -21.23 -13.92 18.91
C GLN A 130 -19.86 -13.56 19.51
N GLU A 131 -18.80 -14.16 19.01
CA GLU A 131 -17.42 -13.82 19.36
C GLU A 131 -16.97 -12.43 18.89
N MET A 132 -17.69 -11.82 17.93
CA MET A 132 -17.49 -10.43 17.53
C MET A 132 -18.01 -9.48 18.60
N GLN A 133 -17.54 -8.22 18.59
CA GLN A 133 -18.11 -7.17 19.42
C GLN A 133 -19.60 -7.00 19.15
N ALA A 134 -20.38 -6.76 20.18
CA ALA A 134 -21.86 -6.75 20.15
C ALA A 134 -22.46 -5.86 19.03
N GLY A 135 -21.84 -4.73 18.70
CA GLY A 135 -22.29 -3.85 17.62
C GLY A 135 -22.19 -4.46 16.23
N TYR A 136 -21.30 -5.45 16.01
CA TYR A 136 -21.18 -6.15 14.73
C TYR A 136 -22.09 -7.38 14.67
N ALA A 137 -22.19 -8.14 15.73
CA ALA A 137 -23.11 -9.28 15.81
C ALA A 137 -24.58 -8.87 15.59
N SER A 138 -24.98 -7.67 16.00
CA SER A 138 -26.34 -7.15 15.78
C SER A 138 -26.64 -6.86 14.29
N LYS A 139 -25.64 -6.54 13.47
CA LYS A 139 -25.80 -6.29 12.02
C LYS A 139 -26.24 -7.53 11.26
N LEU A 140 -25.99 -8.73 11.78
CA LEU A 140 -26.46 -9.98 11.18
C LEU A 140 -27.98 -10.15 11.17
N ARG A 141 -28.70 -9.34 11.98
CA ARG A 141 -30.16 -9.37 12.05
C ARG A 141 -30.83 -8.34 11.13
N ALA A 142 -30.06 -7.51 10.43
CA ALA A 142 -30.59 -6.49 9.54
C ALA A 142 -30.90 -7.10 8.17
N PRO A 143 -32.12 -6.93 7.62
CA PRO A 143 -32.42 -7.40 6.28
C PRO A 143 -31.65 -6.55 5.26
N LEU A 144 -30.67 -7.14 4.60
CA LEU A 144 -29.91 -6.54 3.51
C LEU A 144 -30.40 -7.12 2.15
N GLY A 145 -31.59 -6.76 1.78
CA GLY A 145 -32.17 -6.86 0.43
C GLY A 145 -32.13 -8.25 -0.21
N HIS A 146 -31.13 -8.56 -1.00
CA HIS A 146 -31.03 -9.74 -1.87
C HIS A 146 -29.86 -10.69 -1.52
N LEU A 147 -29.18 -10.48 -0.39
CA LEU A 147 -28.14 -11.36 0.07
C LEU A 147 -28.71 -12.55 0.83
N THR A 148 -28.11 -13.74 0.65
CA THR A 148 -28.41 -14.88 1.52
C THR A 148 -27.90 -14.60 2.94
N ASP A 149 -28.48 -15.26 3.95
CA ASP A 149 -28.01 -15.12 5.34
C ASP A 149 -26.53 -15.44 5.49
N ARG A 150 -26.03 -16.39 4.69
CA ARG A 150 -24.60 -16.76 4.67
C ARG A 150 -23.72 -15.66 4.06
N ASP A 151 -24.15 -15.03 2.97
CA ASP A 151 -23.42 -13.97 2.31
C ASP A 151 -23.38 -12.71 3.18
N LEU A 152 -24.49 -12.44 3.89
CA LEU A 152 -24.56 -11.37 4.87
C LEU A 152 -23.58 -11.60 6.02
N ALA A 153 -23.57 -12.82 6.58
CA ALA A 153 -22.63 -13.16 7.66
C ALA A 153 -21.18 -13.01 7.21
N ALA A 154 -20.83 -13.55 6.05
CA ALA A 154 -19.48 -13.43 5.48
C ALA A 154 -19.08 -11.96 5.28
N ARG A 155 -20.00 -11.11 4.80
CA ARG A 155 -19.75 -9.67 4.62
C ARG A 155 -19.53 -8.95 5.93
N VAL A 156 -20.37 -9.19 6.93
CA VAL A 156 -20.23 -8.55 8.26
C VAL A 156 -18.93 -8.98 8.94
N VAL A 157 -18.56 -10.24 8.84
CA VAL A 157 -17.28 -10.76 9.36
C VAL A 157 -16.09 -10.10 8.65
N ALA A 158 -16.15 -10.02 7.32
CA ALA A 158 -15.09 -9.36 6.54
C ALA A 158 -14.93 -7.88 6.92
N ASP A 159 -16.03 -7.15 7.05
CA ASP A 159 -16.04 -5.73 7.44
C ASP A 159 -15.52 -5.56 8.89
N TYR A 160 -15.81 -6.52 9.79
CA TYR A 160 -15.29 -6.50 11.16
C TYR A 160 -13.78 -6.68 11.18
N ILE A 161 -13.25 -7.68 10.46
CA ILE A 161 -11.81 -7.94 10.38
C ILE A 161 -11.09 -6.78 9.68
N ALA A 162 -11.65 -6.21 8.62
CA ALA A 162 -11.08 -5.07 7.91
C ALA A 162 -10.95 -3.81 8.79
N GLY A 163 -11.78 -3.67 9.81
CA GLY A 163 -11.70 -2.59 10.80
C GLY A 163 -10.67 -2.81 11.91
N MET A 164 -10.00 -3.96 11.96
CA MET A 164 -9.01 -4.26 12.99
C MET A 164 -7.67 -3.60 12.69
N THR A 165 -6.96 -3.21 13.76
CA THR A 165 -5.52 -2.96 13.67
C THR A 165 -4.75 -4.27 13.74
N ASP A 166 -3.52 -4.33 13.22
CA ASP A 166 -2.68 -5.54 13.25
C ASP A 166 -2.53 -6.11 14.66
N ARG A 167 -2.34 -5.22 15.65
CA ARG A 167 -2.22 -5.64 17.07
C ARG A 167 -3.52 -6.22 17.61
N PHE A 168 -4.65 -5.67 17.22
CA PHE A 168 -5.95 -6.20 17.66
C PHE A 168 -6.22 -7.55 17.01
N ALA A 169 -5.99 -7.69 15.70
CA ALA A 169 -6.15 -8.95 15.00
C ALA A 169 -5.26 -10.07 15.58
N SER A 170 -3.99 -9.79 15.89
CA SER A 170 -3.08 -10.74 16.50
C SER A 170 -3.55 -11.20 17.91
N ARG A 171 -4.06 -10.27 18.72
CA ARG A 171 -4.60 -10.57 20.04
C ARG A 171 -5.88 -11.39 19.98
N GLU A 172 -6.80 -11.06 19.07
CA GLU A 172 -8.02 -11.81 18.84
C GLU A 172 -7.74 -13.21 18.29
N HIS A 173 -6.77 -13.33 17.38
CA HIS A 173 -6.32 -14.63 16.90
C HIS A 173 -5.82 -15.52 18.04
N LEU A 174 -4.96 -14.99 18.90
CA LEU A 174 -4.50 -15.71 20.09
C LEU A 174 -5.67 -16.10 21.01
N ARG A 175 -6.62 -15.18 21.24
CA ARG A 175 -7.80 -15.43 22.08
C ARG A 175 -8.66 -16.58 21.56
N LEU A 176 -8.89 -16.62 20.25
CA LEU A 176 -9.78 -17.59 19.61
C LEU A 176 -9.12 -18.93 19.30
N THR A 177 -7.84 -18.92 18.95
CA THR A 177 -7.13 -20.14 18.49
C THR A 177 -6.12 -20.68 19.52
N GLY A 178 -5.72 -19.88 20.50
CA GLY A 178 -4.64 -20.23 21.43
C GLY A 178 -3.25 -20.20 20.80
N GLN A 179 -3.10 -19.76 19.55
CA GLN A 179 -1.83 -19.80 18.80
C GLN A 179 -1.20 -18.42 18.64
N HIS A 180 0.11 -18.34 18.88
CA HIS A 180 0.94 -17.19 18.53
C HIS A 180 1.49 -17.38 17.11
N VAL A 181 1.17 -16.45 16.20
CA VAL A 181 1.63 -16.50 14.79
C VAL A 181 2.83 -15.59 14.58
N PHE A 182 2.88 -14.46 15.27
CA PHE A 182 4.02 -13.55 15.22
C PHE A 182 4.87 -13.72 16.47
N ALA A 183 6.17 -13.99 16.27
CA ALA A 183 7.17 -14.05 17.32
C ALA A 183 7.66 -12.65 17.73
#